data_7bbd13725fcd7eb36a224bea04af80d4
#
_entry.id   7bbd13725fcd7eb36a224bea04af80d4
#
_cell.length_a   1.000
_cell.length_b   1.000
_cell.length_c   1.000
_cell.angle_alpha   90.00
_cell.angle_beta   90.00
_cell.angle_gamma   90.00
#
_symmetry.space_group_name_H-M   'P 1'
#
loop_
_entity.id
_entity.type
_entity.pdbx_description
1 polymer ?
#
loop_
_entity_poly.entity_id
_entity_poly.type
_entity_poly.pdbx_seq_one_letter_code
_entity_poly.pdbx_strand_id
1 'polypeptide(L)'
;MKFTLSWLKEHLDTTAGVDEISETLTRIGLEVEEVVNPAAALDGFITARIDKVDMHPDSDHLHILAVNTGKEILQVVCGAPNVHEGLVGIYAPTGALIPAYGERLKVAKIRGVESMGMMCSEKELLVGDDHNGIIELPAETKAGIPAAEVLNIDPVFEVSITPNRAECLGVRGIARDLAAAGLGRLKPLDIPAIRGTFKSPVKVTVSCPEACPTYTARYIRNVNNKAETPKWMKDRLTAIGLRPISALVDITNYINYDLARPLHVFDADKLKGDIQVRMAHDGEEFLALNEKSYMLDNKALGICDDEGVQCLGGIMGGLNKGSYEDTKNVLLECALFTPAC
;
A
#
# COMPACT_ATOMS: atom_id res chain seq x y z
N MET A 1 -9.38 5.17 -7.95
CA MET A 1 -8.22 5.51 -7.11
C MET A 1 -8.42 4.94 -5.72
N LYS A 2 -7.43 4.18 -5.19
CA LYS A 2 -7.52 3.64 -3.82
C LYS A 2 -6.47 4.31 -2.93
N PHE A 3 -6.83 4.55 -1.66
CA PHE A 3 -5.92 5.05 -0.64
C PHE A 3 -6.43 4.71 0.75
N THR A 4 -5.53 4.72 1.75
CA THR A 4 -5.91 4.47 3.14
C THR A 4 -6.12 5.77 3.91
N LEU A 5 -6.87 5.69 5.01
CA LEU A 5 -7.12 6.84 5.89
C LEU A 5 -5.81 7.39 6.48
N SER A 6 -4.91 6.53 6.92
CA SER A 6 -3.63 6.96 7.49
C SER A 6 -2.76 7.66 6.45
N TRP A 7 -2.77 7.14 5.20
CA TRP A 7 -2.04 7.77 4.10
C TRP A 7 -2.58 9.16 3.77
N LEU A 8 -3.92 9.31 3.71
CA LEU A 8 -4.56 10.63 3.55
C LEU A 8 -4.12 11.59 4.67
N LYS A 9 -4.11 11.12 5.92
CA LYS A 9 -3.72 11.93 7.09
C LYS A 9 -2.25 12.33 7.12
N GLU A 10 -1.39 11.73 6.31
CA GLU A 10 -0.04 12.27 6.11
C GLU A 10 -0.03 13.62 5.40
N HIS A 11 -0.97 13.83 4.49
CA HIS A 11 -1.11 15.07 3.72
C HIS A 11 -2.15 16.03 4.29
N LEU A 12 -3.14 15.54 5.02
CA LEU A 12 -4.26 16.32 5.56
C LEU A 12 -4.27 16.28 7.10
N ASP A 13 -4.17 17.44 7.71
CA ASP A 13 -4.39 17.60 9.15
C ASP A 13 -5.89 17.73 9.39
N THR A 14 -6.52 16.65 9.83
CA THR A 14 -7.97 16.53 10.02
C THR A 14 -8.32 15.57 11.15
N THR A 15 -9.41 15.89 11.85
CA THR A 15 -10.05 15.01 12.84
C THR A 15 -11.25 14.25 12.26
N ALA A 16 -11.59 14.50 10.99
CA ALA A 16 -12.73 13.87 10.33
C ALA A 16 -12.63 12.34 10.32
N GLY A 17 -13.76 11.70 10.54
CA GLY A 17 -13.92 10.26 10.46
C GLY A 17 -14.14 9.77 9.02
N VAL A 18 -14.26 8.45 8.87
CA VAL A 18 -14.45 7.79 7.57
C VAL A 18 -15.68 8.29 6.84
N ASP A 19 -16.82 8.38 7.52
CA ASP A 19 -18.11 8.78 6.93
C ASP A 19 -18.08 10.22 6.44
N GLU A 20 -17.55 11.14 7.25
CA GLU A 20 -17.46 12.56 6.90
C GLU A 20 -16.52 12.81 5.72
N ILE A 21 -15.40 12.06 5.65
CA ILE A 21 -14.48 12.10 4.50
C ILE A 21 -15.20 11.59 3.25
N SER A 22 -15.89 10.45 3.33
CA SER A 22 -16.60 9.82 2.22
C SER A 22 -17.70 10.74 1.66
N GLU A 23 -18.53 11.31 2.52
CA GLU A 23 -19.58 12.25 2.13
C GLU A 23 -18.98 13.51 1.48
N THR A 24 -17.88 14.05 2.05
CA THR A 24 -17.24 15.26 1.51
C THR A 24 -16.63 14.98 0.14
N LEU A 25 -15.94 13.85 -0.05
CA LEU A 25 -15.38 13.45 -1.35
C LEU A 25 -16.48 13.42 -2.43
N THR A 26 -17.56 12.70 -2.17
CA THR A 26 -18.68 12.60 -3.12
C THR A 26 -19.29 13.97 -3.41
N ARG A 27 -19.49 14.80 -2.39
CA ARG A 27 -20.04 16.15 -2.52
C ARG A 27 -19.20 17.09 -3.39
N ILE A 28 -17.86 16.93 -3.39
CA ILE A 28 -16.97 17.76 -4.22
C ILE A 28 -16.68 17.13 -5.60
N GLY A 29 -17.38 16.06 -5.97
CA GLY A 29 -17.29 15.41 -7.28
C GLY A 29 -16.20 14.34 -7.40
N LEU A 30 -15.69 13.84 -6.27
CA LEU A 30 -14.84 12.66 -6.17
C LEU A 30 -15.69 11.52 -5.60
N GLU A 31 -16.43 10.83 -6.48
CA GLU A 31 -17.39 9.81 -6.06
C GLU A 31 -16.70 8.64 -5.36
N VAL A 32 -17.12 8.37 -4.12
CA VAL A 32 -16.65 7.20 -3.36
C VAL A 32 -17.47 5.98 -3.79
N GLU A 33 -16.81 5.02 -4.43
CA GLU A 33 -17.44 3.78 -4.90
C GLU A 33 -17.54 2.75 -3.77
N GLU A 34 -16.50 2.67 -2.95
CA GLU A 34 -16.42 1.73 -1.83
C GLU A 34 -15.57 2.28 -0.69
N VAL A 35 -15.96 1.93 0.54
CA VAL A 35 -15.10 2.08 1.73
C VAL A 35 -14.98 0.74 2.42
N VAL A 36 -13.80 0.15 2.38
CA VAL A 36 -13.47 -1.06 3.15
C VAL A 36 -12.96 -0.63 4.51
N ASN A 37 -13.78 -0.84 5.54
CA ASN A 37 -13.42 -0.50 6.92
C ASN A 37 -13.50 -1.73 7.83
N PRO A 38 -12.44 -2.56 7.91
CA PRO A 38 -12.44 -3.76 8.75
C PRO A 38 -12.59 -3.46 10.24
N ALA A 39 -12.27 -2.25 10.68
CA ALA A 39 -12.42 -1.84 12.08
C ALA A 39 -13.88 -1.95 12.57
N ALA A 40 -14.85 -1.67 11.69
CA ALA A 40 -16.27 -1.79 12.03
C ALA A 40 -16.69 -3.26 12.28
N ALA A 41 -16.04 -4.21 11.63
CA ALA A 41 -16.28 -5.64 11.85
C ALA A 41 -15.71 -6.17 13.19
N LEU A 42 -14.84 -5.39 13.82
CA LEU A 42 -14.18 -5.75 15.09
C LEU A 42 -14.78 -5.01 16.30
N ASP A 43 -15.99 -4.47 16.16
CA ASP A 43 -16.68 -3.87 17.30
C ASP A 43 -16.91 -4.94 18.40
N GLY A 44 -16.51 -4.59 19.63
CA GLY A 44 -16.55 -5.48 20.79
C GLY A 44 -15.35 -6.43 20.95
N PHE A 45 -14.49 -6.57 19.95
CA PHE A 45 -13.23 -7.30 20.11
C PHE A 45 -12.22 -6.45 20.89
N ILE A 46 -11.50 -7.09 21.83
CA ILE A 46 -10.56 -6.40 22.71
C ILE A 46 -9.25 -7.16 22.84
N THR A 47 -8.22 -6.47 23.28
CA THR A 47 -6.98 -7.11 23.73
C THR A 47 -7.23 -7.88 25.02
N ALA A 48 -6.62 -9.05 25.17
CA ALA A 48 -6.67 -9.81 26.41
C ALA A 48 -5.34 -10.54 26.63
N ARG A 49 -5.00 -10.76 27.92
CA ARG A 49 -3.78 -11.48 28.30
C ARG A 49 -4.14 -12.88 28.81
N ILE A 50 -3.36 -13.86 28.41
CA ILE A 50 -3.44 -15.21 28.92
C ILE A 50 -2.67 -15.27 30.25
N ASP A 51 -3.38 -15.34 31.37
CA ASP A 51 -2.77 -15.40 32.71
C ASP A 51 -2.36 -16.82 33.09
N LYS A 52 -3.05 -17.86 32.56
CA LYS A 52 -2.75 -19.27 32.82
C LYS A 52 -3.10 -20.15 31.64
N VAL A 53 -2.31 -21.21 31.43
CA VAL A 53 -2.52 -22.25 30.42
C VAL A 53 -2.50 -23.64 31.09
N ASP A 54 -3.60 -24.36 31.00
CA ASP A 54 -3.70 -25.75 31.44
C ASP A 54 -4.00 -26.65 30.23
N MET A 55 -3.53 -27.91 30.24
CA MET A 55 -3.89 -28.90 29.22
C MET A 55 -5.35 -29.31 29.39
N HIS A 56 -6.05 -29.50 28.27
CA HIS A 56 -7.41 -30.00 28.29
C HIS A 56 -7.43 -31.50 28.72
N PRO A 57 -8.27 -31.93 29.68
CA PRO A 57 -8.23 -33.30 30.23
C PRO A 57 -8.49 -34.36 29.15
N ASP A 58 -9.30 -34.08 28.15
CA ASP A 58 -9.72 -35.01 27.11
C ASP A 58 -9.11 -34.69 25.73
N SER A 59 -7.96 -33.99 25.69
CA SER A 59 -7.29 -33.60 24.43
C SER A 59 -5.80 -33.40 24.63
N ASP A 60 -5.03 -33.80 23.62
CA ASP A 60 -3.58 -33.64 23.51
C ASP A 60 -3.13 -32.38 22.83
N HIS A 61 -4.07 -31.62 22.25
CA HIS A 61 -3.78 -30.37 21.49
C HIS A 61 -4.64 -29.19 21.92
N LEU A 62 -5.62 -29.36 22.81
CA LEU A 62 -6.42 -28.28 23.33
C LEU A 62 -5.88 -27.79 24.68
N HIS A 63 -6.00 -26.50 24.91
CA HIS A 63 -5.63 -25.83 26.16
C HIS A 63 -6.84 -25.13 26.76
N ILE A 64 -6.88 -25.09 28.09
CA ILE A 64 -7.84 -24.31 28.87
C ILE A 64 -7.09 -23.06 29.35
N LEU A 65 -7.54 -21.88 28.93
CA LEU A 65 -6.92 -20.61 29.18
C LEU A 65 -7.70 -19.84 30.25
N ALA A 66 -6.97 -19.19 31.17
CA ALA A 66 -7.50 -18.09 31.95
C ALA A 66 -7.18 -16.79 31.24
N VAL A 67 -8.16 -16.21 30.55
CA VAL A 67 -8.04 -15.02 29.71
C VAL A 67 -8.49 -13.79 30.48
N ASN A 68 -7.55 -12.90 30.74
CA ASN A 68 -7.76 -11.64 31.43
C ASN A 68 -8.12 -10.54 30.43
N THR A 69 -9.35 -10.06 30.48
CA THR A 69 -9.89 -9.01 29.61
C THR A 69 -9.63 -7.59 30.13
N GLY A 70 -8.95 -7.46 31.26
CA GLY A 70 -8.77 -6.17 31.96
C GLY A 70 -9.94 -5.82 32.90
N LYS A 71 -11.08 -6.50 32.78
CA LYS A 71 -12.25 -6.35 33.65
C LYS A 71 -12.54 -7.62 34.45
N GLU A 72 -12.35 -8.76 33.83
CA GLU A 72 -12.63 -10.09 34.38
C GLU A 72 -11.70 -11.14 33.79
N ILE A 73 -11.64 -12.30 34.42
CA ILE A 73 -10.88 -13.45 33.90
C ILE A 73 -11.92 -14.50 33.44
N LEU A 74 -11.81 -14.90 32.16
CA LEU A 74 -12.72 -15.80 31.50
C LEU A 74 -12.01 -17.12 31.12
N GLN A 75 -12.73 -18.22 31.17
CA GLN A 75 -12.25 -19.51 30.70
C GLN A 75 -12.47 -19.61 29.18
N VAL A 76 -11.42 -19.88 28.43
CA VAL A 76 -11.47 -20.08 26.99
C VAL A 76 -10.72 -21.36 26.62
N VAL A 77 -11.33 -22.19 25.78
CA VAL A 77 -10.66 -23.38 25.22
C VAL A 77 -10.05 -22.99 23.87
N CYS A 78 -8.75 -23.24 23.69
CA CYS A 78 -7.99 -22.85 22.50
C CYS A 78 -7.12 -24.02 22.01
N GLY A 79 -7.09 -24.22 20.68
CA GLY A 79 -6.25 -25.22 20.02
C GLY A 79 -5.04 -24.62 19.27
N ALA A 80 -4.76 -23.35 19.44
CA ALA A 80 -3.64 -22.71 18.75
C ALA A 80 -2.28 -23.18 19.30
N PRO A 81 -1.29 -23.46 18.46
CA PRO A 81 -0.01 -24.01 18.89
C PRO A 81 0.91 -23.01 19.58
N ASN A 82 0.68 -21.70 19.41
CA ASN A 82 1.49 -20.64 20.00
C ASN A 82 1.01 -20.14 21.37
N VAL A 83 0.03 -20.84 21.98
CA VAL A 83 -0.52 -20.45 23.27
C VAL A 83 0.51 -20.61 24.39
N HIS A 84 0.74 -19.56 25.17
CA HIS A 84 1.58 -19.57 26.36
C HIS A 84 1.12 -18.53 27.41
N GLU A 85 1.53 -18.71 28.66
CA GLU A 85 1.27 -17.72 29.71
C GLU A 85 1.99 -16.41 29.44
N GLY A 86 1.29 -15.29 29.65
CA GLY A 86 1.78 -13.94 29.35
C GLY A 86 1.49 -13.45 27.93
N LEU A 87 1.06 -14.31 27.00
CA LEU A 87 0.67 -13.89 25.65
C LEU A 87 -0.47 -12.87 25.73
N VAL A 88 -0.31 -11.76 25.04
CA VAL A 88 -1.37 -10.77 24.81
C VAL A 88 -1.86 -10.93 23.37
N GLY A 89 -3.15 -11.14 23.20
CA GLY A 89 -3.77 -11.33 21.89
C GLY A 89 -5.12 -10.63 21.78
N ILE A 90 -5.87 -10.97 20.73
CA ILE A 90 -7.21 -10.45 20.51
C ILE A 90 -8.25 -11.47 20.96
N TYR A 91 -9.15 -11.02 21.82
CA TYR A 91 -10.25 -11.79 22.36
C TYR A 91 -11.58 -11.38 21.73
N ALA A 92 -12.31 -12.35 21.24
CA ALA A 92 -13.69 -12.23 20.78
C ALA A 92 -14.65 -12.63 21.91
N PRO A 93 -15.49 -11.73 22.42
CA PRO A 93 -16.48 -12.09 23.43
C PRO A 93 -17.61 -12.94 22.84
N THR A 94 -18.31 -13.67 23.71
CA THR A 94 -19.56 -14.34 23.33
C THR A 94 -20.55 -13.34 22.74
N GLY A 95 -21.14 -13.68 21.60
CA GLY A 95 -22.02 -12.80 20.81
C GLY A 95 -21.35 -12.02 19.71
N ALA A 96 -20.01 -11.90 19.70
CA ALA A 96 -19.28 -11.28 18.61
C ALA A 96 -19.51 -12.02 17.28
N LEU A 97 -19.62 -11.27 16.19
CA LEU A 97 -19.67 -11.80 14.84
C LEU A 97 -18.23 -12.02 14.35
N ILE A 98 -17.83 -13.26 14.09
CA ILE A 98 -16.49 -13.56 13.58
C ILE A 98 -16.44 -13.22 12.08
N PRO A 99 -15.62 -12.26 11.64
CA PRO A 99 -15.64 -11.75 10.27
C PRO A 99 -15.46 -12.83 9.20
N ALA A 100 -14.51 -13.75 9.40
CA ALA A 100 -14.22 -14.80 8.42
C ALA A 100 -15.34 -15.82 8.23
N TYR A 101 -16.15 -16.05 9.23
CA TYR A 101 -17.20 -17.09 9.19
C TYR A 101 -18.61 -16.51 9.03
N GLY A 102 -18.80 -15.21 9.31
CA GLY A 102 -20.13 -14.60 9.31
C GLY A 102 -21.06 -15.14 10.40
N GLU A 103 -20.53 -15.82 11.41
CA GLU A 103 -21.27 -16.45 12.49
C GLU A 103 -21.02 -15.77 13.83
N ARG A 104 -22.07 -15.72 14.67
CA ARG A 104 -21.94 -15.20 16.04
C ARG A 104 -21.40 -16.26 16.98
N LEU A 105 -20.38 -15.87 17.72
CA LEU A 105 -19.75 -16.72 18.72
C LEU A 105 -20.75 -17.03 19.87
N LYS A 106 -20.94 -18.31 20.19
CA LYS A 106 -21.78 -18.75 21.27
C LYS A 106 -20.93 -19.32 22.42
N VAL A 107 -21.45 -19.31 23.63
CA VAL A 107 -20.85 -20.12 24.68
C VAL A 107 -20.85 -21.58 24.23
N ALA A 108 -19.68 -22.16 24.15
CA ALA A 108 -19.52 -23.53 23.65
C ALA A 108 -19.02 -24.45 24.75
N LYS A 109 -19.46 -25.71 24.71
CA LYS A 109 -18.88 -26.79 25.51
C LYS A 109 -17.97 -27.63 24.60
N ILE A 110 -16.66 -27.46 24.75
CA ILE A 110 -15.67 -28.15 23.93
C ILE A 110 -15.14 -29.34 24.74
N ARG A 111 -15.50 -30.55 24.31
CA ARG A 111 -15.21 -31.79 25.02
C ARG A 111 -15.51 -31.71 26.52
N GLY A 112 -16.68 -31.16 26.87
CA GLY A 112 -17.14 -31.06 28.26
C GLY A 112 -16.70 -29.81 29.02
N VAL A 113 -15.71 -29.07 28.54
CA VAL A 113 -15.21 -27.82 29.13
C VAL A 113 -15.88 -26.60 28.47
N GLU A 114 -16.40 -25.71 29.31
CA GLU A 114 -17.06 -24.48 28.83
C GLU A 114 -16.02 -23.45 28.33
N SER A 115 -16.30 -22.85 27.16
CA SER A 115 -15.50 -21.78 26.58
C SER A 115 -16.35 -20.52 26.45
N MET A 116 -15.92 -19.46 27.10
CA MET A 116 -16.60 -18.15 27.15
C MET A 116 -15.92 -17.14 26.22
N GLY A 117 -15.94 -17.39 24.91
CA GLY A 117 -15.28 -16.56 23.90
C GLY A 117 -14.18 -17.31 23.15
N MET A 118 -13.37 -16.56 22.39
CA MET A 118 -12.32 -17.10 21.54
C MET A 118 -11.12 -16.15 21.48
N MET A 119 -9.90 -16.68 21.48
CA MET A 119 -8.70 -15.97 21.06
C MET A 119 -8.56 -16.12 19.56
N CYS A 120 -8.28 -15.02 18.84
CA CYS A 120 -8.40 -14.94 17.39
C CYS A 120 -7.07 -14.95 16.66
N SER A 121 -7.04 -15.57 15.47
CA SER A 121 -5.99 -15.46 14.45
C SER A 121 -6.23 -14.25 13.52
N GLU A 122 -5.23 -13.87 12.74
CA GLU A 122 -5.37 -12.81 11.72
C GLU A 122 -6.45 -13.14 10.68
N LYS A 123 -6.50 -14.40 10.26
CA LYS A 123 -7.45 -14.87 9.25
C LYS A 123 -8.89 -14.80 9.74
N GLU A 124 -9.15 -15.12 11.00
CA GLU A 124 -10.50 -15.05 11.58
C GLU A 124 -11.04 -13.63 11.64
N LEU A 125 -10.15 -12.65 11.82
CA LEU A 125 -10.47 -11.23 11.86
C LEU A 125 -10.44 -10.55 10.48
N LEU A 126 -10.01 -11.26 9.41
CA LEU A 126 -9.76 -10.74 8.06
C LEU A 126 -8.75 -9.56 8.05
N VAL A 127 -7.75 -9.62 8.94
CA VAL A 127 -6.69 -8.61 9.04
C VAL A 127 -5.33 -9.11 8.51
N GLY A 128 -5.28 -10.36 8.08
CA GLY A 128 -4.12 -11.02 7.48
C GLY A 128 -4.46 -12.46 7.09
N ASP A 129 -3.46 -13.18 6.55
CA ASP A 129 -3.62 -14.55 6.05
C ASP A 129 -3.15 -15.62 7.05
N ASP A 130 -2.50 -15.24 8.16
CA ASP A 130 -1.97 -16.19 9.12
C ASP A 130 -3.10 -16.87 9.90
N HIS A 131 -3.05 -18.20 9.89
CA HIS A 131 -3.99 -19.10 10.56
C HIS A 131 -3.29 -20.12 11.44
N ASN A 132 -1.97 -20.08 11.53
CA ASN A 132 -1.18 -21.08 12.27
C ASN A 132 -1.18 -20.85 13.79
N GLY A 133 -1.75 -19.74 14.25
CA GLY A 133 -1.83 -19.38 15.66
C GLY A 133 -2.76 -18.22 15.93
N ILE A 134 -2.92 -17.87 17.19
CA ILE A 134 -3.60 -16.63 17.59
C ILE A 134 -2.66 -15.43 17.42
N ILE A 135 -3.24 -14.24 17.22
CA ILE A 135 -2.47 -12.98 17.16
C ILE A 135 -1.71 -12.80 18.45
N GLU A 136 -0.41 -12.51 18.32
CA GLU A 136 0.46 -12.17 19.45
C GLU A 136 0.88 -10.71 19.35
N LEU A 137 0.48 -9.93 20.36
CA LEU A 137 0.79 -8.51 20.49
C LEU A 137 1.99 -8.31 21.43
N PRO A 138 2.67 -7.14 21.38
CA PRO A 138 3.71 -6.81 22.34
C PRO A 138 3.25 -7.04 23.80
N ALA A 139 4.08 -7.65 24.62
CA ALA A 139 3.75 -8.07 25.99
C ALA A 139 3.32 -6.91 26.91
N GLU A 140 3.75 -5.68 26.61
CA GLU A 140 3.38 -4.43 27.29
C GLU A 140 1.98 -3.92 26.93
N THR A 141 1.31 -4.52 25.91
CA THR A 141 -0.04 -4.11 25.51
C THR A 141 -1.01 -4.38 26.66
N LYS A 142 -1.76 -3.35 27.04
CA LYS A 142 -2.76 -3.48 28.11
C LYS A 142 -3.96 -4.29 27.63
N ALA A 143 -4.51 -5.13 28.50
CA ALA A 143 -5.78 -5.81 28.26
C ALA A 143 -6.96 -4.81 28.28
N GLY A 144 -7.99 -5.10 27.48
CA GLY A 144 -9.25 -4.31 27.41
C GLY A 144 -9.22 -3.13 26.44
N ILE A 145 -8.17 -3.00 25.61
CA ILE A 145 -8.12 -2.00 24.52
C ILE A 145 -8.90 -2.53 23.31
N PRO A 146 -9.71 -1.72 22.62
CA PRO A 146 -10.38 -2.14 21.39
C PRO A 146 -9.38 -2.70 20.35
N ALA A 147 -9.71 -3.84 19.74
CA ALA A 147 -8.84 -4.54 18.80
C ALA A 147 -8.43 -3.65 17.61
N ALA A 148 -9.36 -2.84 17.11
CA ALA A 148 -9.13 -1.93 15.99
C ALA A 148 -8.01 -0.90 16.25
N GLU A 149 -7.82 -0.48 17.52
CA GLU A 149 -6.79 0.48 17.91
C GLU A 149 -5.38 -0.14 17.87
N VAL A 150 -5.26 -1.40 18.29
CA VAL A 150 -3.95 -2.08 18.39
C VAL A 150 -3.52 -2.78 17.12
N LEU A 151 -4.48 -3.18 16.28
CA LEU A 151 -4.21 -3.84 15.01
C LEU A 151 -3.88 -2.85 13.88
N ASN A 152 -3.87 -1.55 14.17
CA ASN A 152 -3.60 -0.49 13.18
C ASN A 152 -4.41 -0.67 11.89
N ILE A 153 -5.70 -1.00 12.03
CA ILE A 153 -6.57 -1.20 10.90
C ILE A 153 -6.79 0.13 10.19
N ASP A 154 -6.47 0.15 8.92
CA ASP A 154 -6.48 1.35 8.10
C ASP A 154 -7.61 1.28 7.06
N PRO A 155 -8.70 2.06 7.22
CA PRO A 155 -9.78 2.07 6.24
C PRO A 155 -9.28 2.44 4.85
N VAL A 156 -9.75 1.73 3.83
CA VAL A 156 -9.42 1.95 2.43
C VAL A 156 -10.60 2.57 1.71
N PHE A 157 -10.38 3.69 1.05
CA PHE A 157 -11.34 4.36 0.17
C PHE A 157 -11.06 3.99 -1.27
N GLU A 158 -12.09 3.64 -2.02
CA GLU A 158 -12.07 3.55 -3.47
C GLU A 158 -12.88 4.69 -4.07
N VAL A 159 -12.21 5.52 -4.89
CA VAL A 159 -12.78 6.75 -5.44
C VAL A 159 -12.68 6.74 -6.95
N SER A 160 -13.79 7.03 -7.61
CA SER A 160 -13.85 7.23 -9.07
C SER A 160 -13.28 8.58 -9.44
N ILE A 161 -12.24 8.59 -10.27
CA ILE A 161 -11.59 9.83 -10.72
C ILE A 161 -11.87 10.04 -12.19
N THR A 162 -12.51 11.15 -12.52
CA THR A 162 -12.77 11.52 -13.93
C THR A 162 -11.47 11.93 -14.64
N PRO A 163 -11.37 11.75 -15.97
CA PRO A 163 -10.12 12.01 -16.72
C PRO A 163 -9.59 13.43 -16.63
N ASN A 164 -10.45 14.41 -16.34
CA ASN A 164 -10.06 15.81 -16.16
C ASN A 164 -9.50 16.14 -14.76
N ARG A 165 -9.41 15.17 -13.86
CA ARG A 165 -8.95 15.32 -12.47
C ARG A 165 -7.71 14.46 -12.20
N ALA A 166 -6.75 14.47 -13.13
CA ALA A 166 -5.54 13.63 -13.04
C ALA A 166 -4.72 13.89 -11.76
N GLU A 167 -4.78 15.07 -11.20
CA GLU A 167 -4.12 15.40 -9.92
C GLU A 167 -4.72 14.65 -8.72
N CYS A 168 -5.97 14.20 -8.81
CA CYS A 168 -6.63 13.37 -7.80
C CYS A 168 -6.35 11.87 -7.96
N LEU A 169 -5.54 11.47 -8.96
CA LEU A 169 -4.94 10.14 -9.02
C LEU A 169 -3.81 9.95 -7.99
N GLY A 170 -3.55 10.95 -7.17
CA GLY A 170 -2.63 10.87 -6.03
C GLY A 170 -3.29 11.34 -4.74
N VAL A 171 -2.88 10.71 -3.62
CA VAL A 171 -3.44 10.97 -2.28
C VAL A 171 -3.34 12.45 -1.91
N ARG A 172 -2.22 13.10 -2.26
CA ARG A 172 -2.03 14.53 -1.98
C ARG A 172 -3.01 15.44 -2.72
N GLY A 173 -3.38 15.10 -3.97
CA GLY A 173 -4.41 15.83 -4.71
C GLY A 173 -5.77 15.76 -4.05
N ILE A 174 -6.14 14.56 -3.58
CA ILE A 174 -7.37 14.34 -2.80
C ILE A 174 -7.33 15.13 -1.49
N ALA A 175 -6.22 15.09 -0.76
CA ALA A 175 -6.02 15.85 0.49
C ALA A 175 -6.16 17.36 0.28
N ARG A 176 -5.63 17.89 -0.84
CA ARG A 176 -5.78 19.30 -1.22
C ARG A 176 -7.24 19.70 -1.42
N ASP A 177 -8.01 18.87 -2.09
CA ASP A 177 -9.41 19.14 -2.38
C ASP A 177 -10.27 19.04 -1.14
N LEU A 178 -10.02 18.06 -0.26
CA LEU A 178 -10.66 17.99 1.06
C LEU A 178 -10.34 19.20 1.94
N ALA A 179 -9.08 19.67 1.91
CA ALA A 179 -8.70 20.91 2.61
C ALA A 179 -9.43 22.13 2.03
N ALA A 180 -9.55 22.24 0.70
CA ALA A 180 -10.31 23.29 0.05
C ALA A 180 -11.81 23.24 0.39
N ALA A 181 -12.36 22.05 0.63
CA ALA A 181 -13.73 21.85 1.11
C ALA A 181 -13.93 22.13 2.60
N GLY A 182 -12.88 22.51 3.32
CA GLY A 182 -12.95 22.87 4.75
C GLY A 182 -12.80 21.70 5.72
N LEU A 183 -12.41 20.51 5.24
CA LEU A 183 -12.31 19.29 6.06
C LEU A 183 -10.98 19.15 6.82
N GLY A 184 -10.16 20.18 6.80
CA GLY A 184 -8.87 20.19 7.47
C GLY A 184 -7.89 21.14 6.79
N ARG A 185 -6.62 20.99 7.11
CA ARG A 185 -5.53 21.79 6.54
C ARG A 185 -4.53 20.91 5.79
N LEU A 186 -4.24 21.29 4.53
CA LEU A 186 -3.21 20.61 3.76
C LEU A 186 -1.84 20.83 4.43
N LYS A 187 -1.16 19.74 4.75
CA LYS A 187 0.19 19.80 5.33
C LYS A 187 1.20 20.27 4.27
N PRO A 188 2.19 21.10 4.64
CA PRO A 188 3.25 21.46 3.74
C PRO A 188 4.04 20.23 3.32
N LEU A 189 4.47 20.20 2.05
CA LEU A 189 5.36 19.17 1.55
C LEU A 189 6.80 19.65 1.74
N ASP A 190 7.51 19.05 2.69
CA ASP A 190 8.93 19.33 2.88
C ASP A 190 9.75 18.48 1.91
N ILE A 191 10.34 19.12 0.90
CA ILE A 191 11.20 18.47 -0.08
C ILE A 191 12.60 19.09 0.02
N PRO A 192 13.49 18.50 0.83
CA PRO A 192 14.85 18.97 0.94
C PRO A 192 15.59 18.83 -0.40
N ALA A 193 16.32 19.86 -0.79
CA ALA A 193 17.13 19.82 -2.01
C ALA A 193 18.28 18.83 -1.85
N ILE A 194 18.22 17.72 -2.57
CA ILE A 194 19.30 16.73 -2.64
C ILE A 194 20.27 17.14 -3.75
N ARG A 195 21.42 17.66 -3.38
CA ARG A 195 22.46 18.08 -4.32
C ARG A 195 23.12 16.88 -5.00
N GLY A 196 23.38 16.98 -6.30
CA GLY A 196 24.19 15.99 -7.02
C GLY A 196 25.64 16.01 -6.54
N THR A 197 26.26 14.83 -6.45
CA THR A 197 27.67 14.66 -6.05
C THR A 197 28.60 14.45 -7.25
N PHE A 198 28.06 14.25 -8.43
CA PHE A 198 28.79 14.06 -9.69
C PHE A 198 27.94 14.52 -10.88
N LYS A 199 28.57 14.71 -12.04
CA LYS A 199 27.89 15.03 -13.30
C LYS A 199 27.31 13.75 -13.91
N SER A 200 26.05 13.79 -14.35
CA SER A 200 25.45 12.65 -15.07
C SER A 200 26.30 12.27 -16.29
N PRO A 201 26.62 10.96 -16.46
CA PRO A 201 27.27 10.48 -17.68
C PRO A 201 26.32 10.44 -18.88
N VAL A 202 25.01 10.36 -18.65
CA VAL A 202 23.96 10.37 -19.68
C VAL A 202 23.40 11.79 -19.79
N LYS A 203 23.36 12.32 -20.99
CA LYS A 203 22.70 13.60 -21.32
C LYS A 203 21.28 13.32 -21.79
N VAL A 204 20.44 14.33 -21.71
CA VAL A 204 19.08 14.30 -22.23
C VAL A 204 18.87 15.46 -23.18
N THR A 205 18.32 15.16 -24.35
CA THR A 205 17.91 16.16 -25.35
C THR A 205 16.43 15.99 -25.62
N VAL A 206 15.67 17.08 -25.54
CA VAL A 206 14.25 17.11 -25.91
C VAL A 206 14.13 17.80 -27.28
N SER A 207 13.79 17.01 -28.30
CA SER A 207 13.65 17.48 -29.68
C SER A 207 12.22 17.93 -30.03
N CYS A 208 11.25 17.65 -29.16
CA CYS A 208 9.83 17.99 -29.34
C CYS A 208 9.25 18.63 -28.06
N PRO A 209 9.64 19.88 -27.74
CA PRO A 209 9.21 20.54 -26.51
C PRO A 209 7.70 20.80 -26.43
N GLU A 210 7.01 20.85 -27.57
CA GLU A 210 5.54 20.89 -27.63
C GLU A 210 4.86 19.62 -27.14
N ALA A 211 5.51 18.47 -27.29
CA ALA A 211 5.01 17.18 -26.82
C ALA A 211 5.49 16.85 -25.40
N CYS A 212 6.74 17.23 -25.07
CA CYS A 212 7.35 17.05 -23.76
C CYS A 212 7.93 18.39 -23.26
N PRO A 213 7.12 19.27 -22.66
CA PRO A 213 7.57 20.59 -22.22
C PRO A 213 8.57 20.54 -21.06
N THR A 214 8.57 19.45 -20.30
CA THR A 214 9.52 19.26 -19.18
C THR A 214 9.97 17.82 -19.10
N TYR A 215 11.26 17.61 -19.09
CA TYR A 215 11.88 16.32 -18.83
C TYR A 215 12.99 16.48 -17.79
N THR A 216 12.89 15.77 -16.70
CA THR A 216 13.93 15.76 -15.67
C THR A 216 14.42 14.33 -15.49
N ALA A 217 15.73 14.18 -15.31
CA ALA A 217 16.33 12.90 -15.04
C ALA A 217 17.41 13.01 -13.96
N ARG A 218 17.55 11.95 -13.18
CA ARG A 218 18.62 11.83 -12.19
C ARG A 218 19.35 10.51 -12.37
N TYR A 219 20.65 10.57 -12.57
CA TYR A 219 21.51 9.39 -12.55
C TYR A 219 21.89 9.04 -11.11
N ILE A 220 21.64 7.82 -10.69
CA ILE A 220 21.94 7.31 -9.34
C ILE A 220 22.79 6.05 -9.48
N ARG A 221 23.89 6.01 -8.72
CA ARG A 221 24.83 4.87 -8.74
C ARG A 221 24.65 4.00 -7.51
N ASN A 222 25.02 2.73 -7.68
CA ASN A 222 25.11 1.75 -6.59
C ASN A 222 23.80 1.58 -5.82
N VAL A 223 22.67 1.56 -6.52
CA VAL A 223 21.36 1.21 -5.91
C VAL A 223 21.36 -0.27 -5.52
N ASN A 224 20.69 -0.61 -4.45
CA ASN A 224 20.41 -1.98 -4.06
C ASN A 224 18.93 -2.30 -4.31
N ASN A 225 18.62 -2.81 -5.50
CA ASN A 225 17.24 -3.15 -5.87
C ASN A 225 16.72 -4.44 -5.18
N LYS A 226 17.62 -5.17 -4.48
CA LYS A 226 17.25 -6.31 -3.61
C LYS A 226 16.96 -5.87 -2.17
N ALA A 227 17.10 -4.58 -1.86
CA ALA A 227 16.74 -4.07 -0.54
C ALA A 227 15.27 -4.36 -0.25
N GLU A 228 14.99 -4.72 0.97
CA GLU A 228 13.61 -4.94 1.39
C GLU A 228 12.86 -3.61 1.43
N THR A 229 11.72 -3.56 0.76
CA THR A 229 10.82 -2.41 0.82
C THR A 229 10.34 -2.24 2.26
N PRO A 230 10.41 -1.03 2.84
CA PRO A 230 9.98 -0.79 4.21
C PRO A 230 8.52 -1.24 4.46
N LYS A 231 8.28 -1.83 5.63
CA LYS A 231 6.96 -2.40 5.98
C LYS A 231 5.82 -1.41 5.74
N TRP A 232 5.96 -0.16 6.18
CA TRP A 232 4.93 0.87 6.00
C TRP A 232 4.56 1.11 4.52
N MET A 233 5.53 1.02 3.60
CA MET A 233 5.29 1.18 2.16
C MET A 233 4.63 -0.07 1.58
N LYS A 234 5.08 -1.27 1.98
CA LYS A 234 4.45 -2.54 1.59
C LYS A 234 2.99 -2.58 2.01
N ASP A 235 2.71 -2.21 3.27
CA ASP A 235 1.34 -2.22 3.81
C ASP A 235 0.42 -1.31 3.00
N ARG A 236 0.86 -0.09 2.62
CA ARG A 236 0.10 0.84 1.80
C ARG A 236 -0.14 0.34 0.38
N LEU A 237 0.90 -0.13 -0.27
CA LEU A 237 0.77 -0.66 -1.64
C LEU A 237 -0.16 -1.88 -1.65
N THR A 238 -0.03 -2.78 -0.69
CA THR A 238 -0.91 -3.95 -0.55
C THR A 238 -2.36 -3.54 -0.28
N ALA A 239 -2.59 -2.56 0.60
CA ALA A 239 -3.94 -2.08 0.93
C ALA A 239 -4.69 -1.53 -0.30
N ILE A 240 -3.99 -0.96 -1.26
CA ILE A 240 -4.59 -0.47 -2.52
C ILE A 240 -4.61 -1.53 -3.64
N GLY A 241 -4.23 -2.78 -3.33
CA GLY A 241 -4.27 -3.91 -4.26
C GLY A 241 -3.02 -4.08 -5.12
N LEU A 242 -1.91 -3.39 -4.81
CA LEU A 242 -0.63 -3.57 -5.50
C LEU A 242 0.21 -4.62 -4.77
N ARG A 243 0.85 -5.48 -5.56
CA ARG A 243 1.83 -6.42 -5.03
C ARG A 243 3.21 -5.74 -5.03
N PRO A 244 3.90 -5.65 -3.89
CA PRO A 244 5.31 -5.26 -3.84
C PRO A 244 6.18 -6.19 -4.71
N ILE A 245 7.10 -5.61 -5.48
CA ILE A 245 7.93 -6.34 -6.45
C ILE A 245 9.42 -6.19 -6.13
N SER A 246 9.91 -4.96 -6.09
CA SER A 246 11.30 -4.61 -5.79
C SER A 246 11.40 -3.17 -5.32
N ALA A 247 12.49 -2.81 -4.65
CA ALA A 247 12.65 -1.48 -4.07
C ALA A 247 12.40 -0.34 -5.07
N LEU A 248 12.93 -0.43 -6.29
CA LEU A 248 12.76 0.62 -7.31
C LEU A 248 11.32 0.70 -7.81
N VAL A 249 10.69 -0.44 -8.11
CA VAL A 249 9.30 -0.49 -8.57
C VAL A 249 8.36 0.00 -7.49
N ASP A 250 8.56 -0.41 -6.25
CA ASP A 250 7.70 -0.04 -5.13
C ASP A 250 7.79 1.46 -4.82
N ILE A 251 9.01 2.04 -4.89
CA ILE A 251 9.22 3.50 -4.75
C ILE A 251 8.49 4.26 -5.86
N THR A 252 8.62 3.83 -7.11
CA THR A 252 7.96 4.53 -8.24
C THR A 252 6.44 4.43 -8.15
N ASN A 253 5.91 3.25 -7.78
CA ASN A 253 4.49 3.06 -7.52
C ASN A 253 4.02 3.95 -6.35
N TYR A 254 4.75 3.94 -5.24
CA TYR A 254 4.39 4.77 -4.09
C TYR A 254 4.30 6.26 -4.47
N ILE A 255 5.30 6.82 -5.13
CA ILE A 255 5.32 8.24 -5.56
C ILE A 255 4.17 8.54 -6.55
N ASN A 256 3.88 7.60 -7.45
CA ASN A 256 2.77 7.76 -8.37
C ASN A 256 1.42 7.89 -7.63
N TYR A 257 1.14 7.01 -6.68
CA TYR A 257 -0.10 7.05 -5.90
C TYR A 257 -0.10 8.15 -4.83
N ASP A 258 1.06 8.54 -4.31
CA ASP A 258 1.15 9.62 -3.31
C ASP A 258 0.93 11.00 -3.95
N LEU A 259 1.62 11.29 -5.06
CA LEU A 259 1.71 12.63 -5.67
C LEU A 259 1.08 12.76 -7.06
N ALA A 260 0.45 11.72 -7.59
CA ALA A 260 0.03 11.64 -8.99
C ALA A 260 1.19 11.95 -9.95
N ARG A 261 2.38 11.44 -9.62
CA ARG A 261 3.59 11.70 -10.39
C ARG A 261 4.21 10.39 -10.88
N PRO A 262 3.84 9.94 -12.08
CA PRO A 262 4.48 8.78 -12.70
C PRO A 262 5.98 8.98 -12.84
N LEU A 263 6.74 7.96 -12.50
CA LEU A 263 8.19 7.90 -12.65
C LEU A 263 8.55 6.68 -13.49
N HIS A 264 9.65 6.79 -14.25
CA HIS A 264 10.25 5.63 -14.91
C HIS A 264 11.70 5.46 -14.48
N VAL A 265 12.15 4.21 -14.39
CA VAL A 265 13.52 3.85 -14.01
C VAL A 265 14.14 3.01 -15.10
N PHE A 266 15.12 3.58 -15.78
CA PHE A 266 15.97 2.84 -16.71
C PHE A 266 17.15 2.21 -15.99
N ASP A 267 17.51 0.98 -16.36
CA ASP A 267 18.81 0.41 -16.04
C ASP A 267 19.88 1.16 -16.85
N ALA A 268 20.60 2.05 -16.19
CA ALA A 268 21.53 2.94 -16.88
C ALA A 268 22.76 2.22 -17.49
N ASP A 269 23.08 1.01 -17.01
CA ASP A 269 24.16 0.23 -17.57
C ASP A 269 23.77 -0.44 -18.91
N LYS A 270 22.46 -0.54 -19.17
CA LYS A 270 21.90 -1.07 -20.42
C LYS A 270 21.64 0.01 -21.48
N LEU A 271 21.59 1.29 -21.08
CA LEU A 271 21.41 2.39 -22.03
C LEU A 271 22.59 2.50 -22.98
N LYS A 272 22.31 2.85 -24.24
CA LYS A 272 23.32 3.09 -25.27
C LYS A 272 23.33 4.56 -25.66
N GLY A 273 24.41 5.24 -25.31
CA GLY A 273 24.56 6.67 -25.57
C GLY A 273 23.70 7.57 -24.67
N ASP A 274 23.22 8.65 -25.24
CA ASP A 274 22.42 9.69 -24.57
C ASP A 274 20.91 9.44 -24.75
N ILE A 275 20.08 10.06 -23.93
CA ILE A 275 18.62 10.02 -24.09
C ILE A 275 18.16 11.11 -25.03
N GLN A 276 17.32 10.74 -25.99
CA GLN A 276 16.61 11.62 -26.90
C GLN A 276 15.10 11.48 -26.73
N VAL A 277 14.44 12.53 -26.31
CA VAL A 277 12.97 12.62 -26.32
C VAL A 277 12.55 13.19 -27.67
N ARG A 278 11.94 12.37 -28.51
CA ARG A 278 11.56 12.69 -29.88
C ARG A 278 10.30 11.95 -30.33
N MET A 279 9.70 12.41 -31.40
CA MET A 279 8.69 11.58 -32.09
C MET A 279 9.37 10.35 -32.71
N ALA A 280 8.68 9.22 -32.70
CA ALA A 280 9.16 8.00 -33.36
C ALA A 280 9.23 8.17 -34.89
N HIS A 281 9.93 7.27 -35.54
CA HIS A 281 9.92 7.19 -37.00
C HIS A 281 8.84 6.19 -37.47
N ASP A 282 8.30 6.40 -38.66
CA ASP A 282 7.35 5.45 -39.24
C ASP A 282 8.01 4.07 -39.41
N GLY A 283 7.36 3.06 -38.85
CA GLY A 283 7.88 1.70 -38.86
C GLY A 283 8.95 1.38 -37.82
N GLU A 284 9.20 2.27 -36.85
CA GLU A 284 10.11 2.00 -35.75
C GLU A 284 9.51 0.95 -34.80
N GLU A 285 10.26 -0.12 -34.50
CA GLU A 285 9.78 -1.19 -33.61
C GLU A 285 10.03 -0.84 -32.16
N PHE A 286 9.06 -1.16 -31.30
CA PHE A 286 9.13 -0.99 -29.85
C PHE A 286 8.64 -2.25 -29.14
N LEU A 287 9.54 -2.87 -28.35
CA LEU A 287 9.18 -3.99 -27.47
C LEU A 287 8.83 -3.47 -26.07
N ALA A 288 7.54 -3.54 -25.74
CA ALA A 288 6.99 -2.98 -24.52
C ALA A 288 7.09 -3.94 -23.31
N LEU A 289 6.92 -3.41 -22.10
CA LEU A 289 6.91 -4.18 -20.83
C LEU A 289 5.86 -5.29 -20.79
N ASN A 290 4.79 -5.20 -21.60
CA ASN A 290 3.78 -6.26 -21.73
C ASN A 290 4.20 -7.37 -22.71
N GLU A 291 5.49 -7.42 -23.08
CA GLU A 291 6.11 -8.43 -24.00
C GLU A 291 5.55 -8.41 -25.43
N LYS A 292 4.87 -7.32 -25.82
CA LYS A 292 4.36 -7.15 -27.19
C LYS A 292 5.23 -6.17 -27.97
N SER A 293 5.48 -6.49 -29.22
CA SER A 293 6.11 -5.57 -30.19
C SER A 293 5.04 -4.70 -30.86
N TYR A 294 5.33 -3.42 -30.95
CA TYR A 294 4.51 -2.41 -31.60
C TYR A 294 5.31 -1.76 -32.72
N MET A 295 4.66 -1.59 -33.88
CA MET A 295 5.20 -0.78 -34.97
C MET A 295 4.67 0.64 -34.79
N LEU A 296 5.58 1.57 -34.55
CA LEU A 296 5.25 2.95 -34.25
C LEU A 296 5.11 3.78 -35.53
N ASP A 297 4.39 4.87 -35.41
CA ASP A 297 4.31 5.93 -36.41
C ASP A 297 4.92 7.24 -35.87
N ASN A 298 5.01 8.24 -36.72
CA ASN A 298 5.58 9.54 -36.39
C ASN A 298 4.74 10.40 -35.42
N LYS A 299 3.64 9.86 -34.87
CA LYS A 299 2.80 10.50 -33.84
C LYS A 299 3.11 10.00 -32.45
N ALA A 300 3.82 8.87 -32.32
CA ALA A 300 4.20 8.32 -31.04
C ALA A 300 5.39 9.08 -30.45
N LEU A 301 5.28 9.54 -29.21
CA LEU A 301 6.37 10.16 -28.48
C LEU A 301 7.26 9.09 -27.87
N GLY A 302 8.53 9.05 -28.29
CA GLY A 302 9.53 8.11 -27.80
C GLY A 302 10.54 8.75 -26.85
N ILE A 303 10.91 8.02 -25.81
CA ILE A 303 12.13 8.26 -25.05
C ILE A 303 13.13 7.24 -25.56
N CYS A 304 14.15 7.73 -26.28
CA CYS A 304 15.03 6.92 -27.11
C CYS A 304 16.46 6.96 -26.60
N ASP A 305 17.20 5.91 -26.85
CA ASP A 305 18.67 5.88 -26.83
C ASP A 305 19.21 5.64 -28.26
N ASP A 306 20.52 5.32 -28.42
CA ASP A 306 21.11 5.09 -29.74
C ASP A 306 20.56 3.80 -30.43
N GLU A 307 19.88 2.92 -29.71
CA GLU A 307 19.26 1.71 -30.27
C GLU A 307 17.80 1.91 -30.68
N GLY A 308 17.18 3.07 -30.40
CA GLY A 308 15.81 3.39 -30.74
C GLY A 308 14.93 3.67 -29.53
N VAL A 309 13.60 3.50 -29.69
CA VAL A 309 12.60 3.80 -28.65
C VAL A 309 12.71 2.80 -27.49
N GLN A 310 12.96 3.32 -26.28
CA GLN A 310 13.06 2.56 -25.05
C GLN A 310 11.86 2.76 -24.11
N CYS A 311 11.04 3.78 -24.36
CA CYS A 311 9.82 4.04 -23.61
C CYS A 311 8.87 4.89 -24.46
N LEU A 312 7.58 4.59 -24.44
CA LEU A 312 6.54 5.48 -24.96
C LEU A 312 6.17 6.49 -23.90
N GLY A 313 6.41 7.78 -24.20
CA GLY A 313 6.27 8.88 -23.25
C GLY A 313 4.88 8.95 -22.62
N GLY A 314 4.80 8.79 -21.30
CA GLY A 314 3.55 8.82 -20.54
C GLY A 314 2.62 7.61 -20.74
N ILE A 315 3.04 6.58 -21.48
CA ILE A 315 2.20 5.41 -21.80
C ILE A 315 2.80 4.13 -21.22
N MET A 316 4.00 3.71 -21.69
CA MET A 316 4.55 2.41 -21.31
C MET A 316 6.06 2.35 -21.50
N GLY A 317 6.75 1.79 -20.51
CA GLY A 317 8.18 1.47 -20.60
C GLY A 317 8.46 0.31 -21.56
N GLY A 318 9.70 0.25 -22.05
CA GLY A 318 10.19 -0.88 -22.84
C GLY A 318 10.79 -1.99 -21.97
N LEU A 319 10.78 -3.21 -22.49
CA LEU A 319 11.24 -4.40 -21.78
C LEU A 319 12.76 -4.37 -21.58
N ASN A 320 13.53 -3.97 -22.61
CA ASN A 320 14.97 -4.21 -22.67
C ASN A 320 15.80 -3.37 -21.69
N LYS A 321 15.34 -2.16 -21.36
CA LYS A 321 16.08 -1.21 -20.51
C LYS A 321 15.44 -1.00 -19.13
N GLY A 322 14.44 -1.82 -18.79
CA GLY A 322 13.81 -1.81 -17.47
C GLY A 322 14.78 -2.22 -16.35
N SER A 323 14.42 -1.88 -15.11
CA SER A 323 15.18 -2.26 -13.92
C SER A 323 14.83 -3.69 -13.46
N TYR A 324 15.85 -4.45 -13.08
CA TYR A 324 15.76 -5.81 -12.56
C TYR A 324 16.49 -5.91 -11.21
N GLU A 325 16.46 -7.08 -10.59
CA GLU A 325 17.07 -7.30 -9.27
C GLU A 325 18.57 -6.98 -9.21
N ASP A 326 19.29 -7.17 -10.32
CA ASP A 326 20.73 -6.96 -10.43
C ASP A 326 21.12 -5.54 -10.87
N THR A 327 20.13 -4.68 -11.17
CA THR A 327 20.35 -3.28 -11.55
C THR A 327 21.08 -2.51 -10.45
N LYS A 328 22.18 -1.83 -10.80
CA LYS A 328 23.02 -1.07 -9.87
C LYS A 328 23.07 0.42 -10.15
N ASN A 329 22.99 0.80 -11.42
CA ASN A 329 22.99 2.20 -11.82
C ASN A 329 21.68 2.50 -12.55
N VAL A 330 21.03 3.57 -12.18
CA VAL A 330 19.73 3.92 -12.73
C VAL A 330 19.70 5.35 -13.25
N LEU A 331 18.90 5.54 -14.30
CA LEU A 331 18.44 6.86 -14.72
C LEU A 331 16.96 6.95 -14.34
N LEU A 332 16.67 7.72 -13.29
CA LEU A 332 15.31 8.00 -12.83
C LEU A 332 14.76 9.16 -13.66
N GLU A 333 13.63 8.91 -14.30
CA GLU A 333 12.90 9.88 -15.13
C GLU A 333 11.70 10.44 -14.38
N CYS A 334 11.46 11.75 -14.57
CA CYS A 334 10.19 12.40 -14.25
C CYS A 334 9.92 13.46 -15.32
N ALA A 335 8.86 13.26 -16.10
CA ALA A 335 8.53 14.12 -17.22
C ALA A 335 7.10 14.64 -17.17
N LEU A 336 6.84 15.70 -17.94
CA LEU A 336 5.52 16.21 -18.25
C LEU A 336 5.30 16.08 -19.74
N PHE A 337 4.25 15.39 -20.13
CA PHE A 337 3.82 15.24 -21.52
C PHE A 337 2.52 16.02 -21.75
N THR A 338 2.33 16.54 -22.97
CA THR A 338 1.06 17.20 -23.28
C THR A 338 -0.05 16.18 -23.47
N PRO A 339 -1.30 16.48 -23.05
CA PRO A 339 -2.40 15.54 -23.17
C PRO A 339 -2.72 15.09 -24.60
N ALA A 340 -2.32 15.87 -25.60
CA ALA A 340 -2.53 15.54 -27.00
C ALA A 340 -1.54 14.49 -27.54
N CYS A 341 -0.48 14.22 -26.81
CA CYS A 341 0.52 13.18 -27.12
C CYS A 341 0.24 11.89 -26.41
#